data_998ff1757dfac2b130fa497ff3addfff
#
_entry.id   998ff1757dfac2b130fa497ff3addfff
#
_cell.length_a   1.000
_cell.length_b   1.000
_cell.length_c   1.000
_cell.angle_alpha   90.00
_cell.angle_beta   90.00
_cell.angle_gamma   90.00
#
_symmetry.space_group_name_H-M   'P 1'
#
loop_
_entity.id
_entity.type
_entity.pdbx_description
1 polymer ?
#
loop_
_entity_poly.entity_id
_entity_poly.type
_entity_poly.pdbx_seq_one_letter_code
_entity_poly.pdbx_strand_id
1 'polypeptide(L)'
;MKSLSDKGLRSIALALFWAVNSAFIMKYGVRVAGWLPVALAVVAYGAVLVAVFRCSWRPAKGLGVATAAVLGVLVVLQCCIDPLSLNVDRWSAIHNWWVYLFRGDFPYASVTHLGQHASPFPVWQLVHLPFYLLGNVELSFVVGFAAMVWAAYRCLGTRAGWNVLIFMVLSPAGLYEVMAYSDFQTNMRLLAAVILILFATNRTFENSICWLVLLIGLLLSTRVVVAIPFFILYLRDWLGAPWGRKIGFVVGIAAVFCLTFVPFFFWGGSPELFYEYNPFKLQFKQGNAWDFVVFVPLAIWLALWWRGNLTRLTFACGLMLLTFISVTYGHLLLSNGLEDFYDITYLNSSLPFLTLTLSNKPQAS
;
A
#
# COMPACT_ATOMS: atom_id res chain seq x y z
N MET A 1 16.67 24.63 11.47
CA MET A 1 15.30 24.11 11.75
C MET A 1 15.37 23.14 12.92
N LYS A 2 14.66 23.42 14.04
CA LYS A 2 14.51 22.44 15.14
C LYS A 2 13.86 21.19 14.55
N SER A 3 14.52 20.04 14.64
CA SER A 3 13.96 18.77 14.15
C SER A 3 12.67 18.48 14.91
N LEU A 4 11.58 18.25 14.18
CA LEU A 4 10.34 17.75 14.77
C LEU A 4 10.65 16.51 15.62
N SER A 5 10.18 16.52 16.86
CA SER A 5 10.34 15.36 17.75
C SER A 5 9.52 14.17 17.22
N ASP A 6 9.93 12.96 17.54
CA ASP A 6 9.17 11.75 17.16
C ASP A 6 7.74 11.78 17.71
N LYS A 7 7.52 12.43 18.86
CA LYS A 7 6.18 12.67 19.42
C LYS A 7 5.35 13.58 18.50
N GLY A 8 5.96 14.66 18.01
CA GLY A 8 5.30 15.58 17.06
C GLY A 8 4.94 14.87 15.75
N LEU A 9 5.87 14.10 15.19
CA LEU A 9 5.62 13.33 13.96
C LEU A 9 4.48 12.33 14.10
N ARG A 10 4.41 11.63 15.24
CA ARG A 10 3.30 10.71 15.51
C ARG A 10 1.96 11.43 15.66
N SER A 11 1.96 12.64 16.25
CA SER A 11 0.73 13.45 16.32
C SER A 11 0.27 13.90 14.94
N ILE A 12 1.18 14.30 14.06
CA ILE A 12 0.87 14.63 12.65
C ILE A 12 0.38 13.37 11.91
N ALA A 13 1.05 12.23 12.08
CA ALA A 13 0.62 10.96 11.50
C ALA A 13 -0.80 10.56 11.95
N LEU A 14 -1.16 10.83 13.21
CA LEU A 14 -2.51 10.60 13.72
C LEU A 14 -3.54 11.50 13.03
N ALA A 15 -3.21 12.77 12.84
CA ALA A 15 -4.08 13.70 12.12
C ALA A 15 -4.27 13.30 10.65
N LEU A 16 -3.19 12.89 9.96
CA LEU A 16 -3.27 12.39 8.58
C LEU A 16 -4.06 11.07 8.49
N PHE A 17 -3.83 10.14 9.43
CA PHE A 17 -4.59 8.91 9.53
C PHE A 17 -6.08 9.18 9.74
N TRP A 18 -6.42 10.10 10.66
CA TRP A 18 -7.79 10.55 10.88
C TRP A 18 -8.39 11.17 9.62
N ALA A 19 -7.66 12.06 8.94
CA ALA A 19 -8.15 12.75 7.74
C ALA A 19 -8.48 11.78 6.60
N VAL A 20 -7.59 10.82 6.28
CA VAL A 20 -7.81 9.81 5.25
C VAL A 20 -9.05 8.96 5.58
N ASN A 21 -9.14 8.45 6.81
CA ASN A 21 -10.28 7.63 7.22
C ASN A 21 -11.60 8.43 7.27
N SER A 22 -11.53 9.70 7.67
CA SER A 22 -12.70 10.60 7.67
C SER A 22 -13.23 10.86 6.27
N ALA A 23 -12.35 10.95 5.26
CA ALA A 23 -12.78 11.06 3.86
C ALA A 23 -13.66 9.87 3.45
N PHE A 24 -13.32 8.64 3.88
CA PHE A 24 -14.14 7.44 3.64
C PHE A 24 -15.45 7.47 4.41
N ILE A 25 -15.42 7.84 5.70
CA ILE A 25 -16.65 7.99 6.51
C ILE A 25 -17.59 9.01 5.83
N MET A 26 -17.06 10.14 5.39
CA MET A 26 -17.84 11.19 4.72
C MET A 26 -18.41 10.69 3.38
N LYS A 27 -17.57 10.13 2.50
CA LYS A 27 -18.01 9.71 1.15
C LYS A 27 -19.13 8.68 1.20
N TYR A 28 -19.01 7.69 2.07
CA TYR A 28 -19.99 6.58 2.13
C TYR A 28 -21.09 6.82 3.15
N GLY A 29 -20.79 7.45 4.28
CA GLY A 29 -21.75 7.71 5.34
C GLY A 29 -22.81 8.74 4.96
N VAL A 30 -22.44 9.82 4.25
CA VAL A 30 -23.39 10.87 3.86
C VAL A 30 -24.51 10.33 2.96
N ARG A 31 -24.22 9.33 2.13
CA ARG A 31 -25.21 8.70 1.25
C ARG A 31 -26.29 7.92 2.05
N VAL A 32 -25.96 7.49 3.25
CA VAL A 32 -26.85 6.65 4.09
C VAL A 32 -27.51 7.47 5.20
N ALA A 33 -26.75 8.34 5.88
CA ALA A 33 -27.19 9.01 7.11
C ALA A 33 -27.30 10.53 7.01
N GLY A 34 -26.87 11.13 5.89
CA GLY A 34 -26.82 12.58 5.70
C GLY A 34 -25.65 13.26 6.44
N TRP A 35 -25.51 14.58 6.26
CA TRP A 35 -24.31 15.32 6.66
C TRP A 35 -24.11 15.44 8.18
N LEU A 36 -25.17 15.72 8.95
CA LEU A 36 -25.02 15.99 10.38
C LEU A 36 -24.59 14.76 11.19
N PRO A 37 -25.24 13.58 11.08
CA PRO A 37 -24.78 12.38 11.77
C PRO A 37 -23.36 11.97 11.36
N VAL A 38 -23.00 12.15 10.11
CA VAL A 38 -21.66 11.81 9.61
C VAL A 38 -20.60 12.76 10.16
N ALA A 39 -20.88 14.06 10.24
CA ALA A 39 -19.96 15.02 10.87
C ALA A 39 -19.72 14.67 12.35
N LEU A 40 -20.76 14.32 13.09
CA LEU A 40 -20.65 13.85 14.48
C LEU A 40 -19.84 12.56 14.56
N ALA A 41 -20.06 11.60 13.65
CA ALA A 41 -19.29 10.36 13.60
C ALA A 41 -17.80 10.61 13.33
N VAL A 42 -17.44 11.54 12.44
CA VAL A 42 -16.04 11.94 12.15
C VAL A 42 -15.38 12.54 13.40
N VAL A 43 -16.07 13.39 14.15
CA VAL A 43 -15.56 13.97 15.40
C VAL A 43 -15.39 12.88 16.48
N ALA A 44 -16.40 12.03 16.67
CA ALA A 44 -16.34 10.92 17.62
C ALA A 44 -15.21 9.94 17.28
N TYR A 45 -15.03 9.63 15.99
CA TYR A 45 -13.92 8.81 15.50
C TYR A 45 -12.56 9.43 15.84
N GLY A 46 -12.40 10.74 15.65
CA GLY A 46 -11.19 11.47 16.07
C GLY A 46 -10.92 11.34 17.56
N ALA A 47 -11.95 11.48 18.39
CA ALA A 47 -11.84 11.32 19.84
C ALA A 47 -11.40 9.89 20.24
N VAL A 48 -11.97 8.84 19.60
CA VAL A 48 -11.56 7.45 19.79
C VAL A 48 -10.09 7.25 19.41
N LEU A 49 -9.66 7.76 18.26
CA LEU A 49 -8.26 7.66 17.84
C LEU A 49 -7.30 8.33 18.83
N VAL A 50 -7.65 9.51 19.34
CA VAL A 50 -6.84 10.21 20.35
C VAL A 50 -6.79 9.42 21.66
N ALA A 51 -7.92 8.87 22.12
CA ALA A 51 -7.99 8.03 23.31
C ALA A 51 -7.10 6.78 23.18
N VAL A 52 -7.21 6.05 22.06
CA VAL A 52 -6.38 4.86 21.76
C VAL A 52 -4.90 5.22 21.64
N PHE A 53 -4.57 6.34 20.99
CA PHE A 53 -3.20 6.81 20.85
C PHE A 53 -2.55 7.16 22.21
N ARG A 54 -3.32 7.76 23.12
CA ARG A 54 -2.86 8.10 24.48
C ARG A 54 -2.81 6.88 25.41
N CYS A 55 -3.67 5.88 25.17
CA CYS A 55 -3.69 4.67 25.99
C CYS A 55 -2.34 3.94 25.89
N SER A 56 -1.72 3.70 27.04
CA SER A 56 -0.43 3.01 27.13
C SER A 56 -0.58 1.50 27.37
N TRP A 57 -1.73 1.08 27.88
CA TRP A 57 -1.98 -0.33 28.17
C TRP A 57 -2.12 -1.17 26.91
N ARG A 58 -1.45 -2.30 26.88
CA ARG A 58 -1.60 -3.34 25.85
C ARG A 58 -1.39 -4.70 26.53
N PRO A 59 -2.15 -5.71 26.14
CA PRO A 59 -1.97 -7.06 26.67
C PRO A 59 -0.55 -7.59 26.39
N ALA A 60 0.04 -8.29 27.36
CA ALA A 60 1.35 -8.91 27.18
C ALA A 60 1.28 -10.16 26.27
N LYS A 61 0.13 -10.81 26.20
CA LYS A 61 -0.12 -12.06 25.46
C LYS A 61 -1.38 -11.95 24.59
N GLY A 62 -1.61 -12.93 23.75
CA GLY A 62 -2.87 -13.06 22.98
C GLY A 62 -2.89 -12.33 21.64
N LEU A 63 -1.83 -11.65 21.22
CA LEU A 63 -1.80 -10.94 19.93
C LEU A 63 -2.14 -11.85 18.74
N GLY A 64 -1.55 -13.05 18.67
CA GLY A 64 -1.83 -14.00 17.60
C GLY A 64 -3.29 -14.44 17.56
N VAL A 65 -3.87 -14.76 18.72
CA VAL A 65 -5.29 -15.15 18.84
C VAL A 65 -6.20 -13.98 18.42
N ALA A 66 -5.92 -12.76 18.89
CA ALA A 66 -6.70 -11.59 18.51
C ALA A 66 -6.60 -11.30 17.00
N THR A 67 -5.40 -11.44 16.42
CA THR A 67 -5.21 -11.29 14.97
C THR A 67 -6.02 -12.33 14.20
N ALA A 68 -5.94 -13.61 14.61
CA ALA A 68 -6.69 -14.69 13.97
C ALA A 68 -8.21 -14.48 14.10
N ALA A 69 -8.70 -14.04 15.27
CA ALA A 69 -10.12 -13.73 15.46
C ALA A 69 -10.60 -12.58 14.56
N VAL A 70 -9.83 -11.49 14.49
CA VAL A 70 -10.16 -10.37 13.58
C VAL A 70 -10.16 -10.82 12.12
N LEU A 71 -9.16 -11.57 11.69
CA LEU A 71 -9.10 -12.10 10.32
C LEU A 71 -10.26 -13.04 10.03
N GLY A 72 -10.62 -13.94 10.97
CA GLY A 72 -11.79 -14.82 10.84
C GLY A 72 -13.09 -14.04 10.64
N VAL A 73 -13.31 -13.00 11.45
CA VAL A 73 -14.48 -12.12 11.29
C VAL A 73 -14.48 -11.42 9.94
N LEU A 74 -13.33 -10.86 9.50
CA LEU A 74 -13.25 -10.19 8.22
C LEU A 74 -13.48 -11.13 7.04
N VAL A 75 -12.98 -12.37 7.08
CA VAL A 75 -13.26 -13.39 6.06
C VAL A 75 -14.73 -13.71 6.00
N VAL A 76 -15.38 -13.94 7.16
CA VAL A 76 -16.82 -14.22 7.20
C VAL A 76 -17.63 -13.06 6.61
N LEU A 77 -17.32 -11.82 7.01
CA LEU A 77 -18.01 -10.64 6.48
C LEU A 77 -17.80 -10.48 4.97
N GLN A 78 -16.56 -10.70 4.48
CA GLN A 78 -16.27 -10.64 3.05
C GLN A 78 -17.07 -11.70 2.28
N CYS A 79 -17.16 -12.93 2.77
CA CYS A 79 -17.93 -14.01 2.13
C CYS A 79 -19.45 -13.72 2.04
N CYS A 80 -19.97 -12.77 2.81
CA CYS A 80 -21.38 -12.35 2.71
C CYS A 80 -21.63 -11.35 1.56
N ILE A 81 -20.60 -10.91 0.84
CA ILE A 81 -20.69 -9.89 -0.21
C ILE A 81 -20.33 -10.53 -1.55
N ASP A 82 -21.18 -10.36 -2.56
CA ASP A 82 -20.88 -10.76 -3.93
C ASP A 82 -19.94 -9.74 -4.56
N PRO A 83 -18.70 -10.09 -4.94
CA PRO A 83 -17.75 -9.17 -5.55
C PRO A 83 -18.23 -8.59 -6.88
N LEU A 84 -19.07 -9.30 -7.63
CA LEU A 84 -19.62 -8.84 -8.91
C LEU A 84 -20.73 -7.80 -8.77
N SER A 85 -21.32 -7.68 -7.57
CA SER A 85 -22.32 -6.65 -7.25
C SER A 85 -21.71 -5.30 -6.93
N LEU A 86 -20.38 -5.22 -6.76
CA LEU A 86 -19.68 -4.03 -6.34
C LEU A 86 -19.27 -3.16 -7.52
N ASN A 87 -19.28 -1.84 -7.33
CA ASN A 87 -18.71 -0.89 -8.29
C ASN A 87 -17.19 -0.73 -8.10
N VAL A 88 -16.50 -1.86 -7.88
CA VAL A 88 -15.03 -1.99 -7.76
C VAL A 88 -14.63 -3.28 -8.44
N ASP A 89 -13.81 -3.20 -9.46
CA ASP A 89 -13.52 -4.30 -10.38
C ASP A 89 -12.19 -5.05 -10.11
N ARG A 90 -11.51 -4.75 -9.01
CA ARG A 90 -10.18 -5.30 -8.72
C ARG A 90 -10.19 -6.82 -8.54
N TRP A 91 -11.23 -7.36 -7.90
CA TRP A 91 -11.40 -8.80 -7.80
C TRP A 91 -11.45 -9.47 -9.18
N SER A 92 -12.32 -8.98 -10.06
CA SER A 92 -12.47 -9.54 -11.41
C SER A 92 -11.24 -9.27 -12.30
N ALA A 93 -10.50 -8.19 -12.06
CA ALA A 93 -9.25 -7.92 -12.77
C ALA A 93 -8.19 -9.00 -12.50
N ILE A 94 -8.09 -9.49 -11.25
CA ILE A 94 -7.15 -10.55 -10.90
C ILE A 94 -7.72 -11.93 -11.26
N HIS A 95 -8.99 -12.18 -10.95
CA HIS A 95 -9.65 -13.46 -11.21
C HIS A 95 -9.67 -13.78 -12.70
N ASN A 96 -10.16 -12.86 -13.53
CA ASN A 96 -10.29 -13.07 -14.97
C ASN A 96 -8.93 -13.18 -15.68
N TRP A 97 -7.89 -12.51 -15.16
CA TRP A 97 -6.53 -12.67 -15.64
C TRP A 97 -6.07 -14.14 -15.54
N TRP A 98 -6.36 -14.82 -14.42
CA TRP A 98 -6.06 -16.23 -14.24
C TRP A 98 -6.92 -17.14 -15.11
N VAL A 99 -8.21 -16.80 -15.28
CA VAL A 99 -9.11 -17.54 -16.18
C VAL A 99 -8.56 -17.56 -17.59
N TYR A 100 -8.15 -16.37 -18.12
CA TYR A 100 -7.56 -16.26 -19.45
C TYR A 100 -6.25 -17.04 -19.55
N LEU A 101 -5.35 -16.87 -18.60
CA LEU A 101 -4.07 -17.60 -18.60
C LEU A 101 -4.26 -19.13 -18.67
N PHE A 102 -5.16 -19.68 -17.87
CA PHE A 102 -5.43 -21.13 -17.88
C PHE A 102 -6.16 -21.62 -19.12
N ARG A 103 -6.82 -20.74 -19.85
CA ARG A 103 -7.38 -21.07 -21.18
C ARG A 103 -6.36 -20.97 -22.31
N GLY A 104 -5.17 -20.46 -22.05
CA GLY A 104 -4.16 -20.17 -23.08
C GLY A 104 -4.39 -18.84 -23.81
N ASP A 105 -5.32 -18.04 -23.36
CA ASP A 105 -5.59 -16.68 -23.89
C ASP A 105 -4.61 -15.67 -23.29
N PHE A 106 -4.41 -14.54 -24.00
CA PHE A 106 -3.54 -13.48 -23.47
C PHE A 106 -4.15 -12.84 -22.22
N PRO A 107 -3.52 -12.98 -21.03
CA PRO A 107 -4.18 -12.69 -19.77
C PRO A 107 -4.49 -11.20 -19.56
N TYR A 108 -3.69 -10.28 -20.14
CA TYR A 108 -3.97 -8.84 -20.05
C TYR A 108 -5.10 -8.36 -20.98
N ALA A 109 -5.56 -9.19 -21.93
CA ALA A 109 -6.77 -8.94 -22.69
C ALA A 109 -8.05 -9.24 -21.90
N SER A 110 -7.94 -9.85 -20.70
CA SER A 110 -9.10 -10.13 -19.85
C SER A 110 -9.85 -8.86 -19.48
N VAL A 111 -11.18 -8.95 -19.46
CA VAL A 111 -12.08 -7.84 -19.17
C VAL A 111 -12.70 -8.05 -17.80
N THR A 112 -12.72 -7.01 -16.97
CA THR A 112 -13.39 -7.01 -15.67
C THR A 112 -14.91 -6.93 -15.85
N HIS A 113 -15.68 -7.17 -14.78
CA HIS A 113 -17.14 -7.03 -14.82
C HIS A 113 -17.61 -5.57 -15.07
N LEU A 114 -16.71 -4.58 -14.90
CA LEU A 114 -16.97 -3.18 -15.23
C LEU A 114 -16.36 -2.75 -16.58
N GLY A 115 -15.90 -3.69 -17.40
CA GLY A 115 -15.41 -3.42 -18.77
C GLY A 115 -13.98 -2.86 -18.85
N GLN A 116 -13.18 -2.93 -17.78
CA GLN A 116 -11.78 -2.51 -17.78
C GLN A 116 -10.85 -3.71 -17.97
N HIS A 117 -9.58 -3.46 -18.31
CA HIS A 117 -8.54 -4.48 -18.38
C HIS A 117 -7.75 -4.59 -17.06
N ALA A 118 -7.07 -5.73 -16.86
CA ALA A 118 -6.24 -5.96 -15.68
C ALA A 118 -5.03 -5.02 -15.65
N SER A 119 -4.87 -4.27 -14.55
CA SER A 119 -3.77 -3.33 -14.34
C SER A 119 -2.61 -3.87 -13.48
N PRO A 120 -2.78 -4.86 -12.56
CA PRO A 120 -1.68 -5.36 -11.75
C PRO A 120 -0.61 -6.04 -12.59
N PHE A 121 0.66 -5.86 -12.20
CA PHE A 121 1.80 -6.43 -12.88
C PHE A 121 2.00 -7.94 -12.60
N PRO A 122 2.84 -8.66 -13.38
CA PRO A 122 2.92 -10.11 -13.34
C PRO A 122 3.15 -10.72 -11.96
N VAL A 123 4.08 -10.17 -11.17
CA VAL A 123 4.38 -10.72 -9.84
C VAL A 123 3.17 -10.59 -8.90
N TRP A 124 2.39 -9.52 -9.02
CA TRP A 124 1.18 -9.37 -8.21
C TRP A 124 0.13 -10.41 -8.57
N GLN A 125 -0.02 -10.70 -9.84
CA GLN A 125 -0.89 -11.78 -10.30
C GLN A 125 -0.43 -13.14 -9.72
N LEU A 126 0.88 -13.43 -9.79
CA LEU A 126 1.44 -14.68 -9.23
C LEU A 126 1.23 -14.81 -7.72
N VAL A 127 1.33 -13.72 -6.96
CA VAL A 127 1.02 -13.71 -5.52
C VAL A 127 -0.43 -14.13 -5.24
N HIS A 128 -1.34 -13.87 -6.17
CA HIS A 128 -2.76 -14.22 -6.02
C HIS A 128 -3.11 -15.63 -6.49
N LEU A 129 -2.19 -16.39 -7.13
CA LEU A 129 -2.46 -17.75 -7.60
C LEU A 129 -3.00 -18.69 -6.50
N PRO A 130 -2.40 -18.77 -5.29
CA PRO A 130 -2.93 -19.62 -4.23
C PRO A 130 -4.38 -19.29 -3.86
N PHE A 131 -4.72 -18.00 -3.83
CA PHE A 131 -6.05 -17.51 -3.47
C PHE A 131 -7.06 -17.72 -4.60
N TYR A 132 -6.62 -17.62 -5.87
CA TYR A 132 -7.42 -17.99 -7.02
C TYR A 132 -7.81 -19.47 -6.97
N LEU A 133 -6.86 -20.36 -6.65
CA LEU A 133 -7.10 -21.80 -6.49
C LEU A 133 -8.03 -22.11 -5.30
N LEU A 134 -8.06 -21.25 -4.28
CA LEU A 134 -9.01 -21.33 -3.16
C LEU A 134 -10.40 -20.74 -3.48
N GLY A 135 -10.59 -20.21 -4.71
CA GLY A 135 -11.85 -19.66 -5.18
C GLY A 135 -12.08 -18.17 -4.89
N ASN A 136 -11.19 -17.50 -4.14
CA ASN A 136 -11.34 -16.07 -3.87
C ASN A 136 -9.97 -15.39 -3.80
N VAL A 137 -9.61 -14.65 -4.84
CA VAL A 137 -8.32 -13.96 -4.96
C VAL A 137 -8.08 -12.94 -3.84
N GLU A 138 -9.11 -12.35 -3.28
CA GLU A 138 -8.98 -11.32 -2.23
C GLU A 138 -8.74 -11.90 -0.83
N LEU A 139 -8.77 -13.19 -0.63
CA LEU A 139 -8.24 -13.80 0.60
C LEU A 139 -6.75 -13.45 0.84
N SER A 140 -6.09 -12.89 -0.15
CA SER A 140 -4.74 -12.31 -0.05
C SER A 140 -4.65 -11.25 1.06
N PHE A 141 -5.75 -10.56 1.41
CA PHE A 141 -5.76 -9.58 2.50
C PHE A 141 -5.34 -10.19 3.85
N VAL A 142 -5.64 -11.48 4.07
CA VAL A 142 -5.25 -12.22 5.29
C VAL A 142 -3.73 -12.21 5.44
N VAL A 143 -3.02 -12.46 4.34
CA VAL A 143 -1.55 -12.47 4.35
C VAL A 143 -0.99 -11.07 4.57
N GLY A 144 -1.51 -10.05 3.86
CA GLY A 144 -1.07 -8.66 4.03
C GLY A 144 -1.30 -8.14 5.44
N PHE A 145 -2.46 -8.45 6.02
CA PHE A 145 -2.83 -8.07 7.38
C PHE A 145 -1.93 -8.75 8.42
N ALA A 146 -1.81 -10.08 8.34
CA ALA A 146 -1.00 -10.88 9.26
C ALA A 146 0.49 -10.51 9.17
N ALA A 147 1.02 -10.32 7.95
CA ALA A 147 2.42 -9.95 7.72
C ALA A 147 2.77 -8.62 8.39
N MET A 148 1.89 -7.63 8.29
CA MET A 148 2.13 -6.31 8.90
C MET A 148 2.12 -6.37 10.43
N VAL A 149 1.15 -7.09 11.05
CA VAL A 149 1.10 -7.30 12.50
C VAL A 149 2.32 -8.09 12.98
N TRP A 150 2.67 -9.16 12.25
CA TRP A 150 3.83 -10.00 12.56
C TRP A 150 5.15 -9.23 12.45
N ALA A 151 5.35 -8.45 11.39
CA ALA A 151 6.55 -7.64 11.22
C ALA A 151 6.69 -6.61 12.35
N ALA A 152 5.60 -5.92 12.71
CA ALA A 152 5.62 -4.99 13.82
C ALA A 152 5.92 -5.69 15.16
N TYR A 153 5.34 -6.86 15.41
CA TYR A 153 5.63 -7.67 16.59
C TYR A 153 7.10 -8.10 16.65
N ARG A 154 7.64 -8.63 15.54
CA ARG A 154 9.01 -9.15 15.48
C ARG A 154 10.08 -8.07 15.55
N CYS A 155 9.85 -6.93 14.89
CA CYS A 155 10.85 -5.87 14.78
C CYS A 155 10.75 -4.82 15.89
N LEU A 156 9.55 -4.59 16.45
CA LEU A 156 9.29 -3.50 17.40
C LEU A 156 8.69 -3.99 18.75
N GLY A 157 8.40 -5.28 18.87
CA GLY A 157 7.87 -5.91 20.07
C GLY A 157 6.35 -5.95 20.16
N THR A 158 5.85 -6.63 21.20
CA THR A 158 4.44 -6.97 21.40
C THR A 158 3.53 -5.74 21.38
N ARG A 159 3.94 -4.64 22.01
CA ARG A 159 3.16 -3.40 22.07
C ARG A 159 2.93 -2.80 20.69
N ALA A 160 3.96 -2.79 19.83
CA ALA A 160 3.84 -2.29 18.47
C ALA A 160 2.92 -3.18 17.63
N GLY A 161 3.02 -4.50 17.75
CA GLY A 161 2.10 -5.44 17.11
C GLY A 161 0.64 -5.17 17.48
N TRP A 162 0.32 -4.96 18.76
CA TRP A 162 -1.02 -4.57 19.20
C TRP A 162 -1.46 -3.22 18.65
N ASN A 163 -0.57 -2.22 18.63
CA ASN A 163 -0.91 -0.92 18.05
C ASN A 163 -1.26 -1.05 16.57
N VAL A 164 -0.45 -1.80 15.81
CA VAL A 164 -0.74 -2.06 14.37
C VAL A 164 -2.10 -2.72 14.23
N LEU A 165 -2.38 -3.81 14.96
CA LEU A 165 -3.67 -4.50 14.93
C LEU A 165 -4.83 -3.53 15.20
N ILE A 166 -4.73 -2.75 16.29
CA ILE A 166 -5.79 -1.83 16.71
C ILE A 166 -6.03 -0.73 15.66
N PHE A 167 -4.96 -0.08 15.15
CA PHE A 167 -5.13 0.96 14.13
C PHE A 167 -5.65 0.41 12.80
N MET A 168 -5.30 -0.83 12.43
CA MET A 168 -5.85 -1.48 11.24
C MET A 168 -7.35 -1.78 11.39
N VAL A 169 -7.78 -2.24 12.57
CA VAL A 169 -9.21 -2.48 12.87
C VAL A 169 -9.99 -1.16 12.98
N LEU A 170 -9.36 -0.13 13.53
CA LEU A 170 -9.96 1.21 13.63
C LEU A 170 -9.88 2.02 12.33
N SER A 171 -9.50 1.42 11.21
CA SER A 171 -9.41 2.11 9.91
C SER A 171 -10.64 1.80 9.04
N PRO A 172 -11.66 2.68 8.99
CA PRO A 172 -12.81 2.51 8.07
C PRO A 172 -12.38 2.36 6.62
N ALA A 173 -11.37 3.12 6.19
CA ALA A 173 -10.79 3.00 4.87
C ALA A 173 -10.15 1.62 4.64
N GLY A 174 -9.47 1.08 5.66
CA GLY A 174 -8.87 -0.25 5.61
C GLY A 174 -9.89 -1.39 5.63
N LEU A 175 -10.99 -1.22 6.34
CA LEU A 175 -12.11 -2.16 6.35
C LEU A 175 -12.87 -2.11 5.02
N TYR A 176 -13.07 -0.91 4.47
CA TYR A 176 -13.67 -0.74 3.14
C TYR A 176 -12.90 -1.53 2.08
N GLU A 177 -11.57 -1.47 2.05
CA GLU A 177 -10.76 -2.21 1.08
C GLU A 177 -11.03 -3.73 1.14
N VAL A 178 -11.13 -4.29 2.35
CA VAL A 178 -11.44 -5.72 2.52
C VAL A 178 -12.86 -6.03 2.02
N MET A 179 -13.85 -5.21 2.38
CA MET A 179 -15.25 -5.42 1.98
C MET A 179 -15.51 -5.12 0.50
N ALA A 180 -14.72 -4.21 -0.09
CA ALA A 180 -14.80 -3.87 -1.52
C ALA A 180 -13.97 -4.81 -2.42
N TYR A 181 -13.42 -5.90 -1.87
CA TYR A 181 -12.58 -6.84 -2.60
C TYR A 181 -11.44 -6.13 -3.34
N SER A 182 -10.73 -5.24 -2.62
CA SER A 182 -9.64 -4.44 -3.18
C SER A 182 -8.28 -4.90 -2.65
N ASP A 183 -7.43 -5.32 -3.58
CA ASP A 183 -6.07 -5.81 -3.35
C ASP A 183 -5.04 -4.71 -3.01
N PHE A 184 -5.41 -3.45 -3.22
CA PHE A 184 -4.46 -2.34 -3.19
C PHE A 184 -3.81 -2.14 -1.82
N GLN A 185 -4.62 -2.13 -0.75
CA GLN A 185 -4.07 -1.98 0.59
C GLN A 185 -3.30 -3.21 1.05
N THR A 186 -3.64 -4.40 0.55
CA THR A 186 -2.88 -5.64 0.79
C THR A 186 -1.45 -5.49 0.27
N ASN A 187 -1.29 -4.97 -0.95
CA ASN A 187 0.04 -4.67 -1.52
C ASN A 187 0.81 -3.67 -0.64
N MET A 188 0.17 -2.59 -0.21
CA MET A 188 0.81 -1.58 0.64
C MET A 188 1.15 -2.08 2.05
N ARG A 189 0.35 -2.98 2.64
CA ARG A 189 0.64 -3.63 3.93
C ARG A 189 1.86 -4.54 3.82
N LEU A 190 1.95 -5.36 2.76
CA LEU A 190 3.12 -6.19 2.49
C LEU A 190 4.36 -5.35 2.28
N LEU A 191 4.27 -4.27 1.50
CA LEU A 191 5.37 -3.33 1.30
C LEU A 191 5.84 -2.70 2.61
N ALA A 192 4.91 -2.22 3.45
CA ALA A 192 5.24 -1.63 4.74
C ALA A 192 5.92 -2.64 5.68
N ALA A 193 5.47 -3.90 5.69
CA ALA A 193 6.10 -4.98 6.42
C ALA A 193 7.54 -5.25 5.91
N VAL A 194 7.74 -5.29 4.60
CA VAL A 194 9.06 -5.47 3.98
C VAL A 194 10.00 -4.32 4.35
N ILE A 195 9.57 -3.06 4.20
CA ILE A 195 10.38 -1.88 4.57
C ILE A 195 10.78 -1.93 6.05
N LEU A 196 9.85 -2.30 6.94
CA LEU A 196 10.14 -2.45 8.36
C LEU A 196 11.19 -3.55 8.63
N ILE A 197 11.06 -4.71 7.99
CA ILE A 197 12.01 -5.83 8.14
C ILE A 197 13.38 -5.44 7.60
N LEU A 198 13.46 -4.81 6.43
CA LEU A 198 14.71 -4.34 5.84
C LEU A 198 15.43 -3.36 6.75
N PHE A 199 14.70 -2.40 7.33
CA PHE A 199 15.23 -1.47 8.29
C PHE A 199 15.73 -2.20 9.57
N ALA A 200 14.90 -3.04 10.16
CA ALA A 200 15.23 -3.73 11.42
C ALA A 200 16.38 -4.73 11.29
N THR A 201 16.54 -5.34 10.11
CA THR A 201 17.65 -6.27 9.82
C THR A 201 18.89 -5.57 9.26
N ASN A 202 18.89 -4.23 9.22
CA ASN A 202 19.98 -3.41 8.72
C ASN A 202 20.49 -3.89 7.34
N ARG A 203 19.55 -4.16 6.41
CA ARG A 203 19.90 -4.55 5.04
C ARG A 203 20.30 -3.30 4.26
N THR A 204 21.61 -3.16 4.08
CA THR A 204 22.21 -2.02 3.38
C THR A 204 22.64 -2.40 1.97
N PHE A 205 22.97 -1.40 1.20
CA PHE A 205 23.53 -1.53 -0.14
C PHE A 205 24.83 -2.34 -0.16
N GLU A 206 25.63 -2.28 0.92
CA GLU A 206 26.92 -2.94 1.00
C GLU A 206 26.82 -4.44 1.27
N ASN A 207 25.89 -4.83 2.16
CA ASN A 207 25.83 -6.22 2.65
C ASN A 207 24.82 -7.10 1.90
N SER A 208 23.96 -6.53 1.05
CA SER A 208 22.81 -7.28 0.50
C SER A 208 22.41 -6.89 -0.93
N ILE A 209 23.29 -6.27 -1.70
CA ILE A 209 22.94 -5.65 -3.00
C ILE A 209 22.24 -6.63 -3.97
N CYS A 210 22.74 -7.84 -4.15
CA CYS A 210 22.15 -8.82 -5.08
C CYS A 210 20.74 -9.23 -4.66
N TRP A 211 20.55 -9.47 -3.35
CA TRP A 211 19.25 -9.81 -2.81
C TRP A 211 18.26 -8.65 -2.87
N LEU A 212 18.73 -7.43 -2.61
CA LEU A 212 17.92 -6.21 -2.75
C LEU A 212 17.50 -5.96 -4.19
N VAL A 213 18.38 -6.17 -5.15
CA VAL A 213 18.07 -6.08 -6.59
C VAL A 213 16.95 -7.03 -6.95
N LEU A 214 17.04 -8.31 -6.52
CA LEU A 214 16.01 -9.29 -6.78
C LEU A 214 14.69 -8.92 -6.10
N LEU A 215 14.72 -8.61 -4.81
CA LEU A 215 13.53 -8.27 -4.03
C LEU A 215 12.82 -7.04 -4.61
N ILE A 216 13.56 -5.94 -4.83
CA ILE A 216 12.98 -4.68 -5.31
C ILE A 216 12.45 -4.85 -6.73
N GLY A 217 13.20 -5.53 -7.63
CA GLY A 217 12.75 -5.79 -9.00
C GLY A 217 11.45 -6.59 -9.05
N LEU A 218 11.33 -7.63 -8.21
CA LEU A 218 10.09 -8.42 -8.09
C LEU A 218 8.94 -7.57 -7.49
N LEU A 219 9.20 -6.79 -6.44
CA LEU A 219 8.16 -5.98 -5.81
C LEU A 219 7.69 -4.82 -6.71
N LEU A 220 8.58 -4.22 -7.51
CA LEU A 220 8.18 -3.27 -8.56
C LEU A 220 7.24 -3.90 -9.57
N SER A 221 7.41 -5.20 -9.87
CA SER A 221 6.49 -5.97 -10.70
C SER A 221 5.19 -6.37 -9.98
N THR A 222 4.86 -5.70 -8.88
CA THR A 222 3.51 -5.71 -8.32
C THR A 222 2.76 -4.44 -8.70
N ARG A 223 3.33 -3.27 -8.43
CA ARG A 223 2.78 -1.93 -8.76
C ARG A 223 3.91 -0.90 -8.80
N VAL A 224 3.82 0.08 -9.71
CA VAL A 224 4.85 1.13 -9.86
C VAL A 224 5.05 1.96 -8.58
N VAL A 225 3.97 2.24 -7.85
CA VAL A 225 3.99 3.04 -6.61
C VAL A 225 4.91 2.46 -5.53
N VAL A 226 5.23 1.18 -5.60
CA VAL A 226 6.17 0.48 -4.70
C VAL A 226 7.58 1.08 -4.78
N ALA A 227 7.95 1.73 -5.89
CA ALA A 227 9.23 2.42 -6.04
C ALA A 227 9.46 3.48 -4.95
N ILE A 228 8.41 4.19 -4.51
CA ILE A 228 8.51 5.34 -3.62
C ILE A 228 9.14 4.98 -2.25
N PRO A 229 8.66 4.01 -1.48
CA PRO A 229 9.27 3.64 -0.21
C PRO A 229 10.70 3.11 -0.34
N PHE A 230 11.01 2.37 -1.40
CA PHE A 230 12.39 1.91 -1.64
C PHE A 230 13.33 3.05 -2.01
N PHE A 231 12.87 4.01 -2.81
CA PHE A 231 13.63 5.22 -3.10
C PHE A 231 13.95 5.98 -1.80
N ILE A 232 12.96 6.20 -0.94
CA ILE A 232 13.16 6.88 0.35
C ILE A 232 14.14 6.11 1.23
N LEU A 233 14.03 4.78 1.30
CA LEU A 233 14.90 3.96 2.14
C LEU A 233 16.35 3.96 1.66
N TYR A 234 16.60 3.82 0.37
CA TYR A 234 17.93 3.51 -0.18
C TYR A 234 18.63 4.66 -0.92
N LEU A 235 17.98 5.80 -1.17
CA LEU A 235 18.61 6.91 -1.90
C LEU A 235 19.94 7.33 -1.28
N ARG A 236 19.99 7.44 0.04
CA ARG A 236 21.22 7.88 0.74
C ARG A 236 22.35 6.91 0.58
N ASP A 237 22.10 5.62 0.73
CA ASP A 237 23.10 4.56 0.55
C ASP A 237 23.56 4.51 -0.91
N TRP A 238 22.61 4.67 -1.84
CA TRP A 238 22.92 4.75 -3.27
C TRP A 238 23.81 5.94 -3.60
N LEU A 239 23.54 7.14 -3.07
CA LEU A 239 24.36 8.33 -3.28
C LEU A 239 25.79 8.14 -2.77
N GLY A 240 25.99 7.43 -1.66
CA GLY A 240 27.31 7.12 -1.08
C GLY A 240 28.09 6.02 -1.80
N ALA A 241 27.45 5.20 -2.63
CA ALA A 241 28.07 4.06 -3.26
C ALA A 241 28.97 4.45 -4.46
N PRO A 242 29.97 3.62 -4.83
CA PRO A 242 30.76 3.82 -6.04
C PRO A 242 29.91 3.63 -7.31
N TRP A 243 30.29 4.29 -8.40
CA TRP A 243 29.51 4.33 -9.66
C TRP A 243 29.14 2.95 -10.21
N GLY A 244 30.05 1.98 -10.18
CA GLY A 244 29.77 0.62 -10.66
C GLY A 244 28.60 -0.03 -9.89
N ARG A 245 28.54 0.14 -8.56
CA ARG A 245 27.44 -0.37 -7.74
C ARG A 245 26.13 0.40 -7.97
N LYS A 246 26.21 1.72 -8.19
CA LYS A 246 25.03 2.55 -8.51
C LYS A 246 24.35 2.07 -9.78
N ILE A 247 25.14 1.92 -10.84
CA ILE A 247 24.65 1.47 -12.15
C ILE A 247 24.18 0.02 -12.05
N GLY A 248 24.98 -0.87 -11.46
CA GLY A 248 24.63 -2.29 -11.29
C GLY A 248 23.34 -2.48 -10.54
N PHE A 249 23.06 -1.68 -9.51
CA PHE A 249 21.81 -1.74 -8.77
C PHE A 249 20.60 -1.34 -9.61
N VAL A 250 20.66 -0.20 -10.30
CA VAL A 250 19.53 0.29 -11.13
C VAL A 250 19.30 -0.65 -12.31
N VAL A 251 20.37 -1.03 -13.02
CA VAL A 251 20.27 -1.96 -14.16
C VAL A 251 19.79 -3.34 -13.71
N GLY A 252 20.28 -3.82 -12.57
CA GLY A 252 19.85 -5.11 -12.02
C GLY A 252 18.37 -5.12 -11.67
N ILE A 253 17.87 -4.07 -10.98
CA ILE A 253 16.43 -3.93 -10.67
C ILE A 253 15.61 -3.87 -11.96
N ALA A 254 16.02 -3.06 -12.93
CA ALA A 254 15.35 -2.95 -14.22
C ALA A 254 15.33 -4.30 -14.96
N ALA A 255 16.44 -5.04 -14.96
CA ALA A 255 16.52 -6.36 -15.57
C ALA A 255 15.55 -7.35 -14.92
N VAL A 256 15.55 -7.46 -13.58
CA VAL A 256 14.62 -8.34 -12.85
C VAL A 256 13.17 -7.96 -13.15
N PHE A 257 12.86 -6.66 -13.09
CA PHE A 257 11.53 -6.16 -13.43
C PHE A 257 11.11 -6.53 -14.86
N CYS A 258 11.95 -6.23 -15.85
CA CYS A 258 11.68 -6.54 -17.26
C CYS A 258 11.53 -8.05 -17.50
N LEU A 259 12.35 -8.88 -16.86
CA LEU A 259 12.24 -10.34 -16.97
C LEU A 259 10.87 -10.88 -16.60
N THR A 260 10.16 -10.24 -15.66
CA THR A 260 8.80 -10.66 -15.28
C THR A 260 7.78 -10.46 -16.39
N PHE A 261 8.05 -9.56 -17.35
CA PHE A 261 7.18 -9.27 -18.48
C PHE A 261 7.52 -10.06 -19.75
N VAL A 262 8.69 -10.70 -19.81
CA VAL A 262 9.15 -11.43 -21.02
C VAL A 262 8.12 -12.44 -21.52
N PRO A 263 7.47 -13.28 -20.69
CA PRO A 263 6.47 -14.25 -21.18
C PRO A 263 5.27 -13.58 -21.85
N PHE A 264 4.90 -12.38 -21.40
CA PHE A 264 3.74 -11.64 -21.91
C PHE A 264 4.11 -10.80 -23.14
N PHE A 265 5.35 -10.30 -23.20
CA PHE A 265 5.83 -9.54 -24.34
C PHE A 265 5.93 -10.38 -25.61
N PHE A 266 6.29 -11.66 -25.49
CA PHE A 266 6.40 -12.58 -26.61
C PHE A 266 5.21 -13.56 -26.71
N TRP A 267 4.06 -13.22 -26.17
CA TRP A 267 2.85 -14.05 -26.21
C TRP A 267 2.38 -14.25 -27.64
N GLY A 268 2.17 -15.52 -28.05
CA GLY A 268 1.78 -15.84 -29.42
C GLY A 268 2.85 -15.56 -30.48
N GLY A 269 4.12 -15.32 -30.07
CA GLY A 269 5.25 -15.10 -30.98
C GLY A 269 5.42 -13.66 -31.45
N SER A 270 4.55 -12.72 -31.04
CA SER A 270 4.67 -11.30 -31.39
C SER A 270 4.35 -10.37 -30.19
N PRO A 271 4.89 -9.14 -30.16
CA PRO A 271 4.61 -8.18 -29.09
C PRO A 271 3.29 -7.41 -29.26
N GLU A 272 2.48 -7.68 -30.30
CA GLU A 272 1.30 -6.91 -30.67
C GLU A 272 0.26 -6.87 -29.56
N LEU A 273 -0.10 -8.05 -29.00
CA LEU A 273 -1.04 -8.15 -27.89
C LEU A 273 -0.58 -7.37 -26.65
N PHE A 274 0.73 -7.38 -26.37
CA PHE A 274 1.25 -6.61 -25.24
C PHE A 274 1.16 -5.11 -25.48
N TYR A 275 1.36 -4.61 -26.70
CA TYR A 275 1.19 -3.19 -27.00
C TYR A 275 -0.27 -2.75 -26.91
N GLU A 276 -1.19 -3.60 -27.33
CA GLU A 276 -2.64 -3.32 -27.28
C GLU A 276 -3.15 -3.28 -25.84
N TYR A 277 -2.89 -4.34 -25.06
CA TYR A 277 -3.37 -4.51 -23.67
C TYR A 277 -2.30 -4.21 -22.63
N ASN A 278 -1.55 -3.14 -22.83
CA ASN A 278 -0.41 -2.79 -22.01
C ASN A 278 -0.82 -2.33 -20.59
N PRO A 279 -0.45 -3.09 -19.53
CA PRO A 279 -0.83 -2.74 -18.16
C PRO A 279 -0.17 -1.44 -17.66
N PHE A 280 0.93 -0.98 -18.27
CA PHE A 280 1.57 0.28 -17.90
C PHE A 280 0.66 1.47 -18.17
N LYS A 281 -0.12 1.46 -19.25
CA LYS A 281 -1.07 2.54 -19.56
C LYS A 281 -2.06 2.77 -18.42
N LEU A 282 -2.52 1.70 -17.77
CA LEU A 282 -3.45 1.77 -16.63
C LEU A 282 -2.76 2.21 -15.34
N GLN A 283 -1.53 1.78 -15.10
CA GLN A 283 -0.76 2.16 -13.91
C GLN A 283 -0.37 3.65 -13.89
N PHE A 284 -0.16 4.26 -15.07
CA PHE A 284 0.21 5.66 -15.21
C PHE A 284 -0.96 6.59 -15.54
N LYS A 285 -2.18 6.06 -15.71
CA LYS A 285 -3.36 6.84 -16.13
C LYS A 285 -3.65 8.06 -15.22
N GLN A 286 -3.30 7.97 -13.96
CA GLN A 286 -3.61 9.00 -12.97
C GLN A 286 -2.49 10.02 -12.74
N GLY A 287 -1.31 9.82 -13.34
CA GLY A 287 -0.16 10.71 -13.18
C GLY A 287 -0.08 11.76 -14.27
N ASN A 288 0.31 12.99 -13.89
CA ASN A 288 0.67 14.04 -14.83
C ASN A 288 2.19 14.24 -14.81
N ALA A 289 2.81 14.44 -15.97
CA ALA A 289 4.26 14.65 -16.09
C ALA A 289 4.76 15.85 -15.24
N TRP A 290 3.95 16.89 -15.09
CA TRP A 290 4.27 18.07 -14.28
C TRP A 290 4.36 17.80 -12.78
N ASP A 291 3.69 16.75 -12.31
CA ASP A 291 3.69 16.39 -10.89
C ASP A 291 5.09 15.98 -10.41
N PHE A 292 5.93 15.47 -11.32
CA PHE A 292 7.32 15.11 -11.01
C PHE A 292 8.16 16.31 -10.53
N VAL A 293 7.82 17.53 -10.95
CA VAL A 293 8.50 18.76 -10.49
C VAL A 293 8.33 18.96 -8.98
N VAL A 294 7.22 18.51 -8.42
CA VAL A 294 6.96 18.57 -6.96
C VAL A 294 7.43 17.29 -6.28
N PHE A 295 7.15 16.13 -6.86
CA PHE A 295 7.39 14.85 -6.20
C PHE A 295 8.87 14.49 -6.08
N VAL A 296 9.67 14.76 -7.10
CA VAL A 296 11.10 14.39 -7.07
C VAL A 296 11.86 15.16 -6.00
N PRO A 297 11.77 16.51 -5.91
CA PRO A 297 12.43 17.24 -4.82
C PRO A 297 11.95 16.85 -3.43
N LEU A 298 10.64 16.62 -3.27
CA LEU A 298 10.06 16.18 -2.00
C LEU A 298 10.57 14.78 -1.61
N ALA A 299 10.60 13.83 -2.54
CA ALA A 299 11.09 12.48 -2.29
C ALA A 299 12.59 12.49 -1.91
N ILE A 300 13.40 13.27 -2.62
CA ILE A 300 14.83 13.46 -2.29
C ILE A 300 14.98 14.05 -0.89
N TRP A 301 14.23 15.11 -0.60
CA TRP A 301 14.29 15.74 0.72
C TRP A 301 13.89 14.76 1.83
N LEU A 302 12.82 14.03 1.69
CA LEU A 302 12.36 13.03 2.66
C LEU A 302 13.37 11.89 2.82
N ALA A 303 13.96 11.41 1.72
CA ALA A 303 14.97 10.35 1.74
C ALA A 303 16.26 10.79 2.47
N LEU A 304 16.65 12.04 2.36
CA LEU A 304 17.82 12.58 3.07
C LEU A 304 17.49 12.97 4.52
N TRP A 305 16.22 13.25 4.83
CA TRP A 305 15.80 13.73 6.15
C TRP A 305 15.66 12.64 7.21
N TRP A 306 15.23 11.42 6.87
CA TRP A 306 14.89 10.39 7.88
C TRP A 306 16.10 9.87 8.71
N ARG A 307 17.31 9.87 8.17
CA ARG A 307 18.61 9.69 8.86
C ARG A 307 18.66 8.53 9.88
N GLY A 308 18.24 7.33 9.51
CA GLY A 308 18.31 6.15 10.39
C GLY A 308 17.23 6.08 11.48
N ASN A 309 16.27 7.02 11.50
CA ASN A 309 15.15 6.99 12.44
C ASN A 309 13.92 6.35 11.79
N LEU A 310 13.43 5.24 12.34
CA LEU A 310 12.29 4.49 11.82
C LEU A 310 11.00 5.31 11.80
N THR A 311 10.72 6.12 12.83
CA THR A 311 9.53 6.98 12.88
C THR A 311 9.53 7.97 11.72
N ARG A 312 10.70 8.54 11.42
CA ARG A 312 10.86 9.46 10.28
C ARG A 312 10.76 8.73 8.94
N LEU A 313 11.33 7.53 8.82
CA LEU A 313 11.26 6.73 7.60
C LEU A 313 9.80 6.38 7.26
N THR A 314 9.08 5.79 8.22
CA THR A 314 7.68 5.40 7.99
C THR A 314 6.77 6.60 7.76
N PHE A 315 7.01 7.71 8.49
CA PHE A 315 6.32 8.97 8.25
C PHE A 315 6.61 9.53 6.85
N ALA A 316 7.87 9.53 6.41
CA ALA A 316 8.27 10.00 5.08
C ALA A 316 7.61 9.18 3.95
N CYS A 317 7.59 7.85 4.08
CA CYS A 317 6.90 6.98 3.13
C CYS A 317 5.39 7.27 3.08
N GLY A 318 4.74 7.35 4.25
CA GLY A 318 3.31 7.64 4.32
C GLY A 318 2.96 9.04 3.78
N LEU A 319 3.75 10.06 4.14
CA LEU A 319 3.56 11.43 3.66
C LEU A 319 3.76 11.53 2.14
N MET A 320 4.81 10.89 1.60
CA MET A 320 5.08 10.93 0.16
C MET A 320 3.96 10.27 -0.64
N LEU A 321 3.50 9.09 -0.22
CA LEU A 321 2.39 8.39 -0.86
C LEU A 321 1.09 9.22 -0.79
N LEU A 322 0.81 9.82 0.37
CA LEU A 322 -0.37 10.67 0.52
C LEU A 322 -0.28 11.92 -0.36
N THR A 323 0.87 12.59 -0.40
CA THR A 323 1.07 13.79 -1.23
C THR A 323 0.93 13.46 -2.71
N PHE A 324 1.55 12.35 -3.18
CA PHE A 324 1.44 11.91 -4.56
C PHE A 324 -0.02 11.76 -4.98
N ILE A 325 -0.80 11.02 -4.21
CA ILE A 325 -2.22 10.80 -4.51
C ILE A 325 -3.04 12.08 -4.35
N SER A 326 -2.76 12.90 -3.32
CA SER A 326 -3.53 14.14 -3.09
C SER A 326 -3.33 15.17 -4.20
N VAL A 327 -2.13 15.27 -4.79
CA VAL A 327 -1.87 16.18 -5.92
C VAL A 327 -2.59 15.67 -7.18
N THR A 328 -2.50 14.38 -7.47
CA THR A 328 -3.26 13.75 -8.56
C THR A 328 -4.78 14.01 -8.41
N TYR A 329 -5.28 13.89 -7.19
CA TYR A 329 -6.66 14.20 -6.85
C TYR A 329 -7.01 15.67 -7.08
N GLY A 330 -6.12 16.57 -6.66
CA GLY A 330 -6.28 18.01 -6.89
C GLY A 330 -6.42 18.33 -8.39
N HIS A 331 -5.62 17.71 -9.23
CA HIS A 331 -5.74 17.86 -10.68
C HIS A 331 -7.09 17.36 -11.24
N LEU A 332 -7.54 16.20 -10.78
CA LEU A 332 -8.85 15.66 -11.20
C LEU A 332 -10.00 16.57 -10.76
N LEU A 333 -9.96 17.09 -9.52
CA LEU A 333 -10.95 18.03 -9.02
C LEU A 333 -10.98 19.34 -9.80
N LEU A 334 -9.81 19.86 -10.17
CA LEU A 334 -9.70 21.11 -10.94
C LEU A 334 -10.15 20.94 -12.40
N SER A 335 -9.93 19.76 -13.00
CA SER A 335 -10.29 19.51 -14.39
C SER A 335 -11.75 19.10 -14.56
N ASN A 336 -12.31 18.30 -13.65
CA ASN A 336 -13.60 17.62 -13.83
C ASN A 336 -14.66 18.06 -12.80
N GLY A 337 -14.26 18.90 -11.82
CA GLY A 337 -15.14 19.32 -10.74
C GLY A 337 -15.34 18.29 -9.64
N LEU A 338 -16.23 18.62 -8.68
CA LEU A 338 -16.48 17.77 -7.51
C LEU A 338 -17.16 16.44 -7.83
N GLU A 339 -17.75 16.30 -9.01
CA GLU A 339 -18.44 15.08 -9.41
C GLU A 339 -17.49 13.90 -9.59
N ASP A 340 -16.22 14.14 -9.93
CA ASP A 340 -15.18 13.12 -10.07
C ASP A 340 -14.43 12.81 -8.77
N PHE A 341 -14.91 13.28 -7.63
CA PHE A 341 -14.41 12.91 -6.31
C PHE A 341 -14.78 11.45 -5.94
N TYR A 342 -14.71 10.55 -6.92
CA TYR A 342 -15.23 9.18 -6.75
C TYR A 342 -14.21 8.24 -6.13
N ASP A 343 -12.99 8.23 -6.64
CA ASP A 343 -12.02 7.21 -6.27
C ASP A 343 -11.01 7.70 -5.24
N ILE A 344 -11.44 7.79 -3.97
CA ILE A 344 -10.54 8.09 -2.85
C ILE A 344 -9.71 6.88 -2.40
N THR A 345 -9.87 5.73 -3.06
CA THR A 345 -9.27 4.46 -2.65
C THR A 345 -7.74 4.55 -2.58
N TYR A 346 -7.11 5.27 -3.50
CA TYR A 346 -5.66 5.41 -3.51
C TYR A 346 -5.07 6.18 -2.32
N LEU A 347 -5.85 6.99 -1.59
CA LEU A 347 -5.42 7.59 -0.33
C LEU A 347 -5.01 6.54 0.71
N ASN A 348 -5.56 5.33 0.59
CA ASN A 348 -5.23 4.18 1.44
C ASN A 348 -3.77 3.74 1.37
N SER A 349 -3.03 4.09 0.31
CA SER A 349 -1.62 3.76 0.14
C SER A 349 -0.75 4.22 1.32
N SER A 350 -1.10 5.34 1.91
CA SER A 350 -0.36 5.96 3.02
C SER A 350 -0.62 5.28 4.38
N LEU A 351 -1.80 4.66 4.57
CA LEU A 351 -2.26 4.17 5.87
C LEU A 351 -1.35 3.13 6.52
N PRO A 352 -0.79 2.11 5.82
CA PRO A 352 0.12 1.16 6.43
C PRO A 352 1.35 1.82 7.03
N PHE A 353 1.94 2.79 6.34
CA PHE A 353 3.12 3.53 6.81
C PHE A 353 2.78 4.49 7.96
N LEU A 354 1.65 5.19 7.90
CA LEU A 354 1.15 6.01 9.01
C LEU A 354 0.88 5.15 10.25
N THR A 355 0.30 3.95 10.07
CA THR A 355 0.08 2.99 11.15
C THR A 355 1.39 2.55 11.81
N LEU A 356 2.44 2.27 11.03
CA LEU A 356 3.77 1.97 11.58
C LEU A 356 4.35 3.18 12.34
N THR A 357 4.19 4.39 11.83
CA THR A 357 4.62 5.63 12.50
C THR A 357 3.95 5.78 13.86
N LEU A 358 2.64 5.52 13.95
CA LEU A 358 1.86 5.57 15.18
C LEU A 358 2.27 4.49 16.19
N SER A 359 2.68 3.33 15.67
CA SER A 359 2.98 2.13 16.47
C SER A 359 4.40 2.14 17.06
N ASN A 360 5.33 2.88 16.45
CA ASN A 360 6.71 2.98 16.88
C ASN A 360 6.84 3.96 18.06
N LYS A 361 6.43 3.52 19.26
CA LYS A 361 6.67 4.29 20.50
C LYS A 361 8.04 3.91 21.06
N PRO A 362 8.88 4.89 21.46
CA PRO A 362 10.09 4.59 22.24
C PRO A 362 9.69 3.74 23.43
N GLN A 363 10.42 2.67 23.66
CA GLN A 363 10.34 2.00 24.95
C GLN A 363 10.78 3.03 25.98
N ALA A 364 9.94 3.30 26.98
CA ALA A 364 10.38 4.05 28.14
C ALA A 364 11.52 3.25 28.76
N SER A 365 12.71 3.83 28.71
CA SER A 365 13.91 3.34 29.40
C SER A 365 13.68 3.34 30.90
#